data_2d78affd8340ffe0cd31b9077a40dea7
#
_entry.id   2d78affd8340ffe0cd31b9077a40dea7
#
_cell.length_a   1.000
_cell.length_b   1.000
_cell.length_c   1.000
_cell.angle_alpha   90.00
_cell.angle_beta   90.00
_cell.angle_gamma   90.00
#
_symmetry.space_group_name_H-M   'P 1'
#
loop_
_entity.id
_entity.type
_entity.pdbx_description
1 polymer ?
#
loop_
_entity_poly.entity_id
_entity_poly.type
_entity_poly.pdbx_seq_one_letter_code
_entity_poly.pdbx_strand_id
1 'polypeptide(L)'
;DHLDALGAQWQDVWGWERAAYFGEPESYSWRRSNAFNHVADEVTGVRERVGIADLTAFAKFEVTGADAGRLLDRVSANRLPVANGGIRLCHLLTELGGIEGEMTITRLADDRFYLNSGITGESHDYDWMIKHIKEGEDVSVKDVTGDYGLLAVTGPRAREVLAPLTDASLDNEDFKWLTGQEIEVA
;
A
#
# COMPACT_ATOMS: atom_id res chain seq x y z
N ASP A 1 7.99 19.40 13.87
CA ASP A 1 8.24 18.13 13.26
C ASP A 1 8.95 18.34 11.91
N HIS A 2 9.51 17.29 11.29
CA HIS A 2 10.30 17.44 10.06
C HIS A 2 9.43 17.90 8.87
N LEU A 3 8.23 17.37 8.74
CA LEU A 3 7.31 17.74 7.65
C LEU A 3 6.76 19.18 7.84
N ASP A 4 6.54 19.62 9.08
CA ASP A 4 6.17 21.02 9.36
C ASP A 4 7.26 21.97 8.89
N ALA A 5 8.53 21.63 9.14
CA ALA A 5 9.68 22.43 8.69
C ALA A 5 9.78 22.51 7.15
N LEU A 6 9.18 21.56 6.42
CA LEU A 6 9.06 21.57 4.97
C LEU A 6 7.80 22.32 4.47
N GLY A 7 6.97 22.84 5.38
CA GLY A 7 5.76 23.56 5.03
C GLY A 7 4.55 22.68 4.77
N ALA A 8 4.46 21.51 5.42
CA ALA A 8 3.33 20.60 5.27
C ALA A 8 2.01 21.30 5.64
N GLN A 9 1.02 21.18 4.79
CA GLN A 9 -0.37 21.53 5.07
C GLN A 9 -1.13 20.24 5.36
N TRP A 10 -1.65 20.13 6.58
CA TRP A 10 -2.24 18.91 7.09
C TRP A 10 -3.71 18.77 6.75
N GLN A 11 -4.15 17.54 6.57
CA GLN A 11 -5.56 17.19 6.44
C GLN A 11 -5.86 15.90 7.21
N ASP A 12 -7.06 15.83 7.76
CA ASP A 12 -7.61 14.58 8.29
C ASP A 12 -8.24 13.76 7.15
N VAL A 13 -7.88 12.49 7.10
CA VAL A 13 -8.47 11.53 6.16
C VAL A 13 -8.82 10.27 6.93
N TRP A 14 -10.10 10.11 7.29
CA TRP A 14 -10.61 8.95 8.03
C TRP A 14 -9.91 8.72 9.38
N GLY A 15 -9.63 9.80 10.11
CA GLY A 15 -8.93 9.75 11.39
C GLY A 15 -7.40 9.69 11.30
N TRP A 16 -6.84 9.73 10.10
CA TRP A 16 -5.41 9.81 9.87
C TRP A 16 -5.02 11.23 9.47
N GLU A 17 -4.06 11.81 10.18
CA GLU A 17 -3.47 13.10 9.80
C GLU A 17 -2.39 12.88 8.72
N ARG A 18 -2.54 13.56 7.58
CA ARG A 18 -1.67 13.42 6.42
C ARG A 18 -1.30 14.79 5.85
N ALA A 19 -0.08 14.92 5.32
CA ALA A 19 0.27 16.08 4.51
C ALA A 19 -0.55 16.07 3.21
N ALA A 20 -1.32 17.14 2.97
CA ALA A 20 -2.09 17.33 1.74
C ALA A 20 -1.20 17.85 0.61
N TYR A 21 -0.33 18.80 0.92
CA TYR A 21 0.69 19.38 0.03
C TYR A 21 1.68 20.17 0.88
N PHE A 22 2.75 20.67 0.26
CA PHE A 22 3.77 21.49 0.90
C PHE A 22 3.75 22.91 0.31
N GLY A 23 3.54 23.90 1.16
CA GLY A 23 3.49 25.30 0.73
C GLY A 23 2.67 26.20 1.67
N GLU A 24 2.19 27.33 1.16
CA GLU A 24 1.39 28.28 1.93
C GLU A 24 0.01 27.69 2.28
N PRO A 25 -0.56 28.03 3.45
CA PRO A 25 -1.89 27.60 3.84
C PRO A 25 -2.96 27.90 2.77
N GLU A 26 -3.91 26.98 2.60
CA GLU A 26 -4.97 27.15 1.63
C GLU A 26 -5.87 28.35 1.95
N SER A 27 -6.09 29.20 0.95
CA SER A 27 -7.08 30.27 1.02
C SER A 27 -8.33 29.85 0.23
N TYR A 28 -9.42 29.64 0.93
CA TYR A 28 -10.69 29.20 0.34
C TYR A 28 -11.31 30.30 -0.54
N SER A 29 -11.58 29.97 -1.78
CA SER A 29 -12.26 30.86 -2.72
C SER A 29 -13.01 30.05 -3.78
N TRP A 30 -13.91 30.70 -4.52
CA TRP A 30 -14.58 30.11 -5.69
C TRP A 30 -13.68 30.04 -6.95
N ARG A 31 -12.44 30.50 -6.84
CA ARG A 31 -11.43 30.44 -7.91
C ARG A 31 -10.52 29.22 -7.68
N ARG A 32 -9.55 29.04 -8.57
CA ARG A 32 -8.51 28.03 -8.42
C ARG A 32 -7.80 28.20 -7.06
N SER A 33 -7.65 27.11 -6.31
CA SER A 33 -6.91 27.10 -5.04
C SER A 33 -5.47 27.60 -5.25
N ASN A 34 -4.93 28.31 -4.25
CA ASN A 34 -3.52 28.68 -4.22
C ASN A 34 -2.59 27.46 -4.06
N ALA A 35 -3.08 26.34 -3.52
CA ALA A 35 -2.36 25.08 -3.49
C ALA A 35 -2.04 24.52 -4.89
N PHE A 36 -2.75 24.98 -5.94
CA PHE A 36 -2.62 24.42 -7.29
C PHE A 36 -1.18 24.43 -7.82
N ASN A 37 -0.45 25.53 -7.62
CA ASN A 37 0.93 25.64 -8.12
C ASN A 37 1.87 24.69 -7.38
N HIS A 38 1.73 24.57 -6.05
CA HIS A 38 2.51 23.62 -5.22
C HIS A 38 2.25 22.19 -5.66
N VAL A 39 0.98 21.80 -5.80
CA VAL A 39 0.58 20.47 -6.28
C VAL A 39 1.07 20.22 -7.71
N ALA A 40 1.04 21.23 -8.60
CA ALA A 40 1.56 21.10 -9.96
C ALA A 40 3.07 20.84 -9.98
N ASP A 41 3.83 21.50 -9.12
CA ASP A 41 5.27 21.30 -8.98
C ASP A 41 5.59 19.91 -8.41
N GLU A 42 4.83 19.44 -7.43
CA GLU A 42 4.95 18.08 -6.88
C GLU A 42 4.65 17.03 -7.97
N VAL A 43 3.55 17.19 -8.71
CA VAL A 43 3.18 16.28 -9.82
C VAL A 43 4.28 16.26 -10.90
N THR A 44 4.82 17.42 -11.26
CA THR A 44 5.93 17.51 -12.20
C THR A 44 7.18 16.82 -11.64
N GLY A 45 7.47 17.02 -10.34
CA GLY A 45 8.55 16.35 -9.64
C GLY A 45 8.45 14.83 -9.72
N VAL A 46 7.27 14.27 -9.46
CA VAL A 46 7.01 12.82 -9.56
C VAL A 46 7.18 12.32 -11.00
N ARG A 47 6.73 13.08 -12.00
CA ARG A 47 6.79 12.67 -13.42
C ARG A 47 8.19 12.73 -14.01
N GLU A 48 8.99 13.69 -13.60
CA GLU A 48 10.31 13.96 -14.20
C GLU A 48 11.48 13.53 -13.34
N ARG A 49 11.26 13.37 -12.04
CA ARG A 49 12.30 13.05 -11.05
C ARG A 49 11.87 11.90 -10.14
N VAL A 50 11.50 12.23 -8.90
CA VAL A 50 11.03 11.30 -7.88
C VAL A 50 10.17 12.05 -6.87
N GLY A 51 9.16 11.38 -6.36
CA GLY A 51 8.38 11.82 -5.20
C GLY A 51 8.21 10.70 -4.19
N ILE A 52 7.99 11.09 -2.96
CA ILE A 52 7.64 10.19 -1.85
C ILE A 52 6.26 10.60 -1.35
N ALA A 53 5.35 9.63 -1.24
CA ALA A 53 4.05 9.83 -0.62
C ALA A 53 3.90 8.90 0.58
N ASP A 54 3.43 9.46 1.68
CA ASP A 54 3.07 8.69 2.87
C ASP A 54 1.70 8.06 2.67
N LEU A 55 1.68 6.74 2.58
CA LEU A 55 0.48 5.89 2.49
C LEU A 55 0.30 5.03 3.74
N THR A 56 0.93 5.39 4.86
CA THR A 56 0.88 4.63 6.12
C THR A 56 -0.54 4.33 6.59
N ALA A 57 -1.50 5.18 6.23
CA ALA A 57 -2.91 4.97 6.52
C ALA A 57 -3.60 3.83 5.74
N PHE A 58 -2.95 3.24 4.73
CA PHE A 58 -3.49 2.06 4.05
C PHE A 58 -3.58 0.89 5.02
N ALA A 59 -4.67 0.12 4.91
CA ALA A 59 -4.84 -1.10 5.69
C ALA A 59 -3.82 -2.16 5.29
N LYS A 60 -3.25 -2.83 6.28
CA LYS A 60 -2.21 -3.84 6.10
C LYS A 60 -2.57 -5.08 6.91
N PHE A 61 -2.57 -6.23 6.25
CA PHE A 61 -2.86 -7.50 6.90
C PHE A 61 -1.76 -8.51 6.63
N GLU A 62 -1.53 -9.37 7.61
CA GLU A 62 -0.73 -10.57 7.46
C GLU A 62 -1.65 -11.78 7.57
N VAL A 63 -1.60 -12.66 6.56
CA VAL A 63 -2.37 -13.91 6.55
C VAL A 63 -1.38 -15.06 6.55
N THR A 64 -1.47 -15.91 7.57
CA THR A 64 -0.53 -17.00 7.81
C THR A 64 -1.26 -18.32 8.09
N GLY A 65 -0.56 -19.44 7.92
CA GLY A 65 -1.04 -20.78 8.17
C GLY A 65 -1.09 -21.65 6.92
N ALA A 66 -1.14 -22.96 7.12
CA ALA A 66 -1.10 -23.94 6.04
C ALA A 66 -2.24 -23.79 5.02
N ASP A 67 -3.38 -23.22 5.43
CA ASP A 67 -4.54 -22.99 4.59
C ASP A 67 -4.71 -21.51 4.17
N ALA A 68 -3.73 -20.62 4.48
CA ALA A 68 -3.78 -19.21 4.12
C ALA A 68 -4.03 -18.98 2.62
N GLY A 69 -3.30 -19.71 1.77
CA GLY A 69 -3.50 -19.66 0.32
C GLY A 69 -4.90 -20.09 -0.12
N ARG A 70 -5.52 -21.07 0.54
CA ARG A 70 -6.88 -21.51 0.23
C ARG A 70 -7.94 -20.48 0.61
N LEU A 71 -7.78 -19.82 1.76
CA LEU A 71 -8.64 -18.71 2.14
C LEU A 71 -8.57 -17.60 1.11
N LEU A 72 -7.34 -17.14 0.79
CA LEU A 72 -7.15 -16.03 -0.13
C LEU A 72 -7.64 -16.35 -1.55
N ASP A 73 -7.41 -17.56 -2.06
CA ASP A 73 -7.94 -18.00 -3.36
C ASP A 73 -9.48 -18.04 -3.39
N ARG A 74 -10.11 -18.37 -2.26
CA ARG A 74 -11.57 -18.41 -2.12
C ARG A 74 -12.20 -17.02 -2.17
N VAL A 75 -11.57 -16.02 -1.54
CA VAL A 75 -12.13 -14.67 -1.44
C VAL A 75 -11.69 -13.74 -2.58
N SER A 76 -10.69 -14.12 -3.37
CA SER A 76 -10.11 -13.31 -4.43
C SER A 76 -10.62 -13.69 -5.81
N ALA A 77 -10.94 -12.70 -6.64
CA ALA A 77 -11.35 -12.91 -8.02
C ALA A 77 -10.18 -13.07 -9.01
N ASN A 78 -8.94 -12.89 -8.55
CA ASN A 78 -7.75 -13.09 -9.37
C ASN A 78 -6.94 -14.29 -8.85
N ARG A 79 -6.09 -14.85 -9.71
CA ARG A 79 -5.14 -15.90 -9.28
C ARG A 79 -4.11 -15.32 -8.33
N LEU A 80 -3.86 -16.01 -7.23
CA LEU A 80 -2.82 -15.64 -6.29
C LEU A 80 -1.41 -15.68 -6.93
N PRO A 81 -0.44 -14.94 -6.38
CA PRO A 81 0.95 -15.07 -6.78
C PRO A 81 1.45 -16.50 -6.56
N VAL A 82 2.12 -17.08 -7.54
CA VAL A 82 2.66 -18.45 -7.45
C VAL A 82 4.03 -18.45 -6.78
N ALA A 83 4.91 -17.53 -7.17
CA ALA A 83 6.25 -17.42 -6.62
C ALA A 83 6.29 -16.56 -5.37
N ASN A 84 7.17 -16.89 -4.43
CA ASN A 84 7.49 -16.00 -3.30
C ASN A 84 8.02 -14.67 -3.82
N GLY A 85 7.62 -13.58 -3.18
CA GLY A 85 7.85 -12.22 -3.65
C GLY A 85 6.85 -11.75 -4.72
N GLY A 86 6.05 -12.63 -5.34
CA GLY A 86 5.07 -12.21 -6.33
C GLY A 86 3.95 -11.36 -5.74
N ILE A 87 3.46 -10.38 -6.51
CA ILE A 87 2.36 -9.48 -6.13
C ILE A 87 1.22 -9.59 -7.13
N ARG A 88 -0.02 -9.55 -6.66
CA ARG A 88 -1.23 -9.44 -7.49
C ARG A 88 -2.22 -8.46 -6.90
N LEU A 89 -2.83 -7.67 -7.77
CA LEU A 89 -4.03 -6.91 -7.44
C LEU A 89 -5.23 -7.86 -7.53
N CYS A 90 -6.01 -7.92 -6.46
CA CYS A 90 -7.16 -8.80 -6.33
C CYS A 90 -8.38 -8.02 -5.90
N HIS A 91 -9.55 -8.37 -6.45
CA HIS A 91 -10.84 -7.92 -5.95
C HIS A 91 -11.47 -8.99 -5.07
N LEU A 92 -12.09 -8.58 -3.99
CA LEU A 92 -12.99 -9.40 -3.20
C LEU A 92 -14.39 -9.22 -3.78
N LEU A 93 -15.08 -10.31 -4.07
CA LEU A 93 -16.40 -10.25 -4.71
C LEU A 93 -17.46 -10.93 -3.86
N THR A 94 -18.67 -10.39 -3.90
CA THR A 94 -19.88 -11.09 -3.45
C THR A 94 -20.20 -12.27 -4.38
N GLU A 95 -21.09 -13.16 -3.92
CA GLU A 95 -21.61 -14.27 -4.75
C GLU A 95 -22.31 -13.79 -6.02
N LEU A 96 -22.82 -12.56 -6.04
CA LEU A 96 -23.47 -11.92 -7.20
C LEU A 96 -22.47 -11.18 -8.11
N GLY A 97 -21.16 -11.20 -7.79
CA GLY A 97 -20.12 -10.55 -8.57
C GLY A 97 -19.97 -9.05 -8.28
N GLY A 98 -20.60 -8.51 -7.24
CA GLY A 98 -20.36 -7.14 -6.76
C GLY A 98 -18.98 -7.05 -6.10
N ILE A 99 -18.30 -5.90 -6.26
CA ILE A 99 -17.01 -5.65 -5.63
C ILE A 99 -17.23 -5.29 -4.16
N GLU A 100 -16.63 -6.07 -3.27
CA GLU A 100 -16.60 -5.83 -1.82
C GLU A 100 -15.35 -5.08 -1.40
N GLY A 101 -14.21 -5.41 -1.99
CA GLY A 101 -12.95 -4.78 -1.67
C GLY A 101 -11.92 -4.97 -2.79
N GLU A 102 -10.84 -4.21 -2.68
CA GLU A 102 -9.68 -4.33 -3.57
C GLU A 102 -8.42 -4.31 -2.72
N MET A 103 -7.52 -5.26 -2.97
CA MET A 103 -6.24 -5.34 -2.27
C MET A 103 -5.13 -5.87 -3.14
N THR A 104 -3.90 -5.49 -2.80
CA THR A 104 -2.73 -6.18 -3.32
C THR A 104 -2.37 -7.31 -2.38
N ILE A 105 -2.09 -8.49 -2.95
CA ILE A 105 -1.64 -9.68 -2.23
C ILE A 105 -0.20 -9.96 -2.63
N THR A 106 0.70 -9.93 -1.66
CA THR A 106 2.11 -10.31 -1.81
C THR A 106 2.32 -11.66 -1.15
N ARG A 107 2.86 -12.64 -1.87
CA ARG A 107 3.25 -13.92 -1.29
C ARG A 107 4.67 -13.81 -0.72
N LEU A 108 4.82 -13.87 0.59
CA LEU A 108 6.13 -13.84 1.27
C LEU A 108 6.73 -15.24 1.42
N ALA A 109 5.88 -16.23 1.69
CA ALA A 109 6.24 -17.65 1.81
C ALA A 109 5.06 -18.53 1.34
N ASP A 110 5.21 -19.83 1.40
CA ASP A 110 4.15 -20.76 1.00
C ASP A 110 2.88 -20.63 1.87
N ASP A 111 3.07 -20.27 3.12
CA ASP A 111 2.08 -20.13 4.17
C ASP A 111 1.97 -18.71 4.76
N ARG A 112 2.58 -17.70 4.09
CA ARG A 112 2.61 -16.31 4.58
C ARG A 112 2.38 -15.31 3.45
N PHE A 113 1.36 -14.48 3.64
CA PHE A 113 0.96 -13.43 2.68
C PHE A 113 0.84 -12.09 3.39
N TYR A 114 1.26 -11.04 2.69
CA TYR A 114 1.11 -9.65 3.11
C TYR A 114 0.16 -8.94 2.16
N LEU A 115 -0.84 -8.25 2.71
CA LEU A 115 -1.92 -7.64 1.98
C LEU A 115 -1.98 -6.14 2.26
N ASN A 116 -2.27 -5.35 1.23
CA ASN A 116 -2.59 -3.93 1.39
C ASN A 116 -3.92 -3.62 0.73
N SER A 117 -4.78 -2.88 1.43
CA SER A 117 -6.03 -2.34 0.89
C SER A 117 -6.20 -0.85 1.22
N GLY A 118 -7.28 -0.25 0.72
CA GLY A 118 -7.56 1.16 0.97
C GLY A 118 -7.88 1.45 2.43
N ILE A 119 -7.54 2.66 2.88
CA ILE A 119 -7.74 3.13 4.27
C ILE A 119 -9.17 2.91 4.78
N THR A 120 -10.19 3.04 3.93
CA THR A 120 -11.60 2.89 4.32
C THR A 120 -12.04 1.45 4.48
N GLY A 121 -11.24 0.49 4.01
CA GLY A 121 -11.55 -0.93 4.00
C GLY A 121 -11.04 -1.72 5.19
N GLU A 122 -10.26 -1.13 6.10
CA GLU A 122 -9.54 -1.85 7.16
C GLU A 122 -10.40 -2.85 7.92
N SER A 123 -11.43 -2.37 8.63
CA SER A 123 -12.32 -3.24 9.40
C SER A 123 -13.17 -4.15 8.51
N HIS A 124 -13.65 -3.63 7.38
CA HIS A 124 -14.49 -4.38 6.44
C HIS A 124 -13.71 -5.56 5.81
N ASP A 125 -12.52 -5.32 5.31
CA ASP A 125 -11.71 -6.32 4.64
C ASP A 125 -11.21 -7.39 5.63
N TYR A 126 -10.87 -6.97 6.86
CA TYR A 126 -10.54 -7.89 7.95
C TYR A 126 -11.72 -8.83 8.24
N ASP A 127 -12.91 -8.27 8.49
CA ASP A 127 -14.11 -9.04 8.81
C ASP A 127 -14.51 -9.95 7.64
N TRP A 128 -14.33 -9.48 6.41
CA TRP A 128 -14.59 -10.29 5.22
C TRP A 128 -13.71 -11.53 5.18
N MET A 129 -12.41 -11.38 5.43
CA MET A 129 -11.49 -12.53 5.47
C MET A 129 -11.83 -13.49 6.61
N ILE A 130 -12.05 -12.97 7.84
CA ILE A 130 -12.39 -13.80 9.01
C ILE A 130 -13.67 -14.59 8.77
N LYS A 131 -14.70 -13.97 8.21
CA LYS A 131 -15.99 -14.61 7.91
C LYS A 131 -15.87 -15.80 6.95
N HIS A 132 -14.86 -15.80 6.11
CA HIS A 132 -14.67 -16.84 5.10
C HIS A 132 -13.69 -17.95 5.54
N ILE A 133 -13.13 -17.89 6.73
CA ILE A 133 -12.37 -19.01 7.31
C ILE A 133 -13.34 -20.15 7.61
N LYS A 134 -13.04 -21.36 7.18
CA LYS A 134 -13.85 -22.54 7.43
C LYS A 134 -13.39 -23.25 8.69
N GLU A 135 -14.31 -23.96 9.30
CA GLU A 135 -14.00 -24.80 10.47
C GLU A 135 -12.89 -25.81 10.15
N GLY A 136 -11.86 -25.85 11.00
CA GLY A 136 -10.71 -26.76 10.87
C GLY A 136 -9.60 -26.26 9.95
N GLU A 137 -9.73 -25.10 9.31
CA GLU A 137 -8.64 -24.50 8.56
C GLU A 137 -7.57 -23.89 9.49
N ASP A 138 -6.31 -24.15 9.17
CA ASP A 138 -5.15 -23.54 9.83
C ASP A 138 -4.83 -22.20 9.15
N VAL A 139 -5.53 -21.13 9.60
CA VAL A 139 -5.36 -19.78 9.08
C VAL A 139 -5.43 -18.76 10.22
N SER A 140 -4.50 -17.82 10.21
CA SER A 140 -4.53 -16.63 11.05
C SER A 140 -4.52 -15.39 10.17
N VAL A 141 -5.43 -14.46 10.43
CA VAL A 141 -5.43 -13.11 9.81
C VAL A 141 -5.13 -12.12 10.91
N LYS A 142 -4.07 -11.35 10.74
CA LYS A 142 -3.65 -10.30 11.67
C LYS A 142 -3.73 -8.95 10.97
N ASP A 143 -4.40 -7.98 11.59
CA ASP A 143 -4.26 -6.58 11.24
C ASP A 143 -2.91 -6.05 11.74
N VAL A 144 -2.09 -5.56 10.82
CA VAL A 144 -0.75 -5.02 11.07
C VAL A 144 -0.63 -3.55 10.60
N THR A 145 -1.78 -2.89 10.43
CA THR A 145 -1.85 -1.51 9.96
C THR A 145 -1.02 -0.56 10.83
N GLY A 146 -1.10 -0.72 12.14
CA GLY A 146 -0.32 0.06 13.10
C GLY A 146 1.14 -0.38 13.29
N ASP A 147 1.52 -1.56 12.77
CA ASP A 147 2.86 -2.10 12.97
C ASP A 147 3.87 -1.61 11.90
N TYR A 148 3.39 -1.14 10.73
CA TYR A 148 4.24 -0.77 9.59
C TYR A 148 3.86 0.60 9.00
N GLY A 149 4.88 1.43 8.69
CA GLY A 149 4.74 2.55 7.77
C GLY A 149 4.68 2.07 6.31
N LEU A 150 4.01 2.82 5.45
CA LEU A 150 3.98 2.57 4.01
C LEU A 150 4.34 3.84 3.25
N LEU A 151 5.44 3.80 2.52
CA LEU A 151 5.89 4.91 1.69
C LEU A 151 5.88 4.50 0.21
N ALA A 152 5.22 5.29 -0.62
CA ALA A 152 5.32 5.14 -2.06
C ALA A 152 6.44 6.02 -2.59
N VAL A 153 7.52 5.41 -3.10
CA VAL A 153 8.61 6.10 -3.79
C VAL A 153 8.42 5.88 -5.28
N THR A 154 8.10 6.94 -6.01
CA THR A 154 7.72 6.84 -7.42
C THR A 154 8.36 7.92 -8.28
N GLY A 155 8.52 7.63 -9.56
CA GLY A 155 9.14 8.50 -10.54
C GLY A 155 10.33 7.85 -11.25
N PRO A 156 10.78 8.41 -12.39
CA PRO A 156 11.84 7.80 -13.20
C PRO A 156 13.19 7.63 -12.48
N ARG A 157 13.43 8.41 -11.43
CA ARG A 157 14.66 8.38 -10.63
C ARG A 157 14.48 7.70 -9.25
N ALA A 158 13.38 6.99 -9.01
CA ALA A 158 13.10 6.36 -7.70
C ALA A 158 14.23 5.41 -7.26
N ARG A 159 14.79 4.61 -8.18
CA ARG A 159 15.90 3.70 -7.88
C ARG A 159 17.20 4.41 -7.52
N GLU A 160 17.49 5.55 -8.15
CA GLU A 160 18.69 6.34 -7.83
C GLU A 160 18.67 6.86 -6.38
N VAL A 161 17.49 7.10 -5.83
CA VAL A 161 17.31 7.53 -4.44
C VAL A 161 17.39 6.35 -3.47
N LEU A 162 16.85 5.19 -3.85
CA LEU A 162 16.81 4.01 -2.97
C LEU A 162 18.14 3.23 -2.98
N ALA A 163 18.82 3.15 -4.11
CA ALA A 163 20.04 2.34 -4.26
C ALA A 163 21.15 2.64 -3.23
N PRO A 164 21.44 3.89 -2.83
CA PRO A 164 22.44 4.17 -1.82
C PRO A 164 22.05 3.80 -0.39
N LEU A 165 20.79 3.42 -0.16
CA LEU A 165 20.23 3.09 1.15
C LEU A 165 20.18 1.58 1.42
N THR A 166 20.57 0.73 0.47
CA THR A 166 20.50 -0.72 0.62
C THR A 166 21.59 -1.41 -0.20
N ASP A 167 22.08 -2.54 0.30
CA ASP A 167 22.96 -3.43 -0.45
C ASP A 167 22.23 -4.37 -1.41
N ALA A 168 20.90 -4.41 -1.34
CA ALA A 168 20.09 -5.23 -2.23
C ALA A 168 20.07 -4.66 -3.65
N SER A 169 20.16 -5.54 -4.67
CA SER A 169 20.02 -5.11 -6.05
C SER A 169 18.59 -4.66 -6.35
N LEU A 170 18.45 -3.46 -6.89
CA LEU A 170 17.19 -2.90 -7.36
C LEU A 170 17.08 -2.93 -8.89
N ASP A 171 17.98 -3.63 -9.59
CA ASP A 171 17.96 -3.76 -11.04
C ASP A 171 16.76 -4.58 -11.53
N ASN A 172 16.32 -4.33 -12.78
CA ASN A 172 15.15 -5.01 -13.35
C ASN A 172 15.28 -6.55 -13.43
N GLU A 173 16.50 -7.06 -13.47
CA GLU A 173 16.77 -8.50 -13.54
C GLU A 173 16.54 -9.17 -12.20
N ASP A 174 16.89 -8.48 -11.11
CA ASP A 174 16.80 -8.99 -9.73
C ASP A 174 15.50 -8.58 -9.05
N PHE A 175 15.04 -7.33 -9.28
CA PHE A 175 13.82 -6.79 -8.74
C PHE A 175 12.80 -6.48 -9.84
N LYS A 176 12.02 -7.49 -10.19
CA LYS A 176 11.08 -7.46 -11.31
C LYS A 176 9.80 -6.70 -10.97
N TRP A 177 9.11 -6.24 -12.00
CA TRP A 177 7.80 -5.63 -11.84
C TRP A 177 6.79 -6.59 -11.17
N LEU A 178 5.97 -6.06 -10.27
CA LEU A 178 5.03 -6.80 -9.42
C LEU A 178 5.71 -7.90 -8.58
N THR A 179 6.88 -7.57 -8.03
CA THR A 179 7.54 -8.39 -7.02
C THR A 179 7.86 -7.55 -5.78
N GLY A 180 7.91 -8.20 -4.63
CA GLY A 180 8.36 -7.66 -3.35
C GLY A 180 9.47 -8.51 -2.76
N GLN A 181 10.33 -7.90 -2.00
CA GLN A 181 11.40 -8.56 -1.25
C GLN A 181 11.63 -7.86 0.08
N GLU A 182 12.03 -8.61 1.08
CA GLU A 182 12.49 -8.06 2.36
C GLU A 182 13.96 -7.65 2.21
N ILE A 183 14.26 -6.39 2.53
CA ILE A 183 15.61 -5.81 2.45
C ILE A 183 15.91 -4.97 3.67
N GLU A 184 17.19 -4.80 3.99
CA GLU A 184 17.67 -3.82 4.96
C GLU A 184 17.82 -2.46 4.27
N VAL A 185 17.35 -1.42 4.93
CA VAL A 185 17.45 -0.02 4.48
C VAL A 185 18.09 0.80 5.61
N ALA A 186 19.18 1.51 5.31
CA ALA A 186 19.93 2.32 6.29
C ALA A 186 19.37 3.74 6.40
#